data_e8428a358924cfb39ba21eeeca60178e
#
_entry.id   e8428a358924cfb39ba21eeeca60178e
#
_cell.length_a   1.000
_cell.length_b   1.000
_cell.length_c   1.000
_cell.angle_alpha   90.00
_cell.angle_beta   90.00
_cell.angle_gamma   90.00
#
_symmetry.space_group_name_H-M   'P 1'
#
loop_
_entity.id
_entity.type
_entity.pdbx_description
1 polymer ?
#
loop_
_entity_poly.entity_id
_entity_poly.type
_entity_poly.pdbx_seq_one_letter_code
_entity_poly.pdbx_strand_id
1 'polypeptide(L)'
;MATATRKTDLSPLEAIVVENTLGDFARRNTRDSAMARIQLLTKERQKLYAKSAAHPLLAPANGPRIRAIAAEIELLWDLLRRERATRRVQLERALNVIAEDDDQASSEQAHDGATDAA
;
A
#
# COMPACT_ATOMS: atom_id res chain seq x y z
N MET A 1 -9.21 -5.16 -30.75
CA MET A 1 -9.41 -3.74 -31.03
C MET A 1 -10.68 -3.16 -30.43
N ALA A 2 -11.73 -3.92 -30.27
CA ALA A 2 -12.94 -3.49 -29.57
C ALA A 2 -12.73 -3.24 -28.06
N THR A 3 -11.64 -3.72 -27.49
CA THR A 3 -11.34 -3.57 -26.07
C THR A 3 -10.88 -2.17 -25.68
N ALA A 4 -10.37 -1.37 -26.61
CA ALA A 4 -9.91 -0.02 -26.33
C ALA A 4 -11.05 0.97 -26.07
N THR A 5 -12.22 0.72 -26.66
CA THR A 5 -13.40 1.59 -26.51
C THR A 5 -14.13 1.39 -25.20
N ARG A 6 -14.01 0.23 -24.55
CA ARG A 6 -14.71 -0.08 -23.30
C ARG A 6 -14.14 0.65 -22.08
N LYS A 7 -12.88 1.07 -22.14
CA LYS A 7 -12.25 1.80 -21.02
C LYS A 7 -12.81 3.20 -20.82
N THR A 8 -13.43 3.76 -21.84
CA THR A 8 -14.03 5.10 -21.77
C THR A 8 -15.45 5.11 -21.21
N ASP A 9 -16.08 3.92 -21.09
CA ASP A 9 -17.47 3.79 -20.66
C ASP A 9 -17.60 3.54 -19.15
N LEU A 10 -16.48 3.39 -18.42
CA LEU A 10 -16.51 3.18 -16.99
C LEU A 10 -16.89 4.46 -16.27
N SER A 11 -17.79 4.35 -15.28
CA SER A 11 -18.07 5.46 -14.39
C SER A 11 -16.82 5.78 -13.54
N PRO A 12 -16.70 7.01 -12.99
CA PRO A 12 -15.57 7.33 -12.12
C PRO A 12 -15.39 6.37 -10.96
N LEU A 13 -16.48 5.92 -10.34
CA LEU A 13 -16.43 4.95 -9.24
C LEU A 13 -15.94 3.58 -9.71
N GLU A 14 -16.45 3.10 -10.86
CA GLU A 14 -16.02 1.83 -11.42
C GLU A 14 -14.54 1.86 -11.80
N ALA A 15 -14.07 2.94 -12.40
CA ALA A 15 -12.66 3.12 -12.72
C ALA A 15 -11.78 3.08 -11.46
N ILE A 16 -12.20 3.74 -10.38
CA ILE A 16 -11.48 3.72 -9.10
C ILE A 16 -11.47 2.32 -8.50
N VAL A 17 -12.59 1.60 -8.54
CA VAL A 17 -12.68 0.23 -8.02
C VAL A 17 -11.75 -0.71 -8.79
N VAL A 18 -11.74 -0.63 -10.13
CA VAL A 18 -10.84 -1.44 -10.96
C VAL A 18 -9.38 -1.10 -10.66
N GLU A 19 -9.03 0.17 -10.59
CA GLU A 19 -7.69 0.64 -10.27
C GLU A 19 -7.27 0.15 -8.88
N ASN A 20 -8.14 0.24 -7.88
CA ASN A 20 -7.86 -0.22 -6.53
C ASN A 20 -7.67 -1.74 -6.46
N THR A 21 -8.47 -2.50 -7.20
CA THR A 21 -8.36 -3.96 -7.22
C THR A 21 -7.01 -4.39 -7.79
N LEU A 22 -6.60 -3.83 -8.92
CA LEU A 22 -5.30 -4.10 -9.55
C LEU A 22 -4.15 -3.62 -8.66
N GLY A 23 -4.30 -2.43 -8.08
CA GLY A 23 -3.32 -1.85 -7.18
C GLY A 23 -3.18 -2.67 -5.89
N ASP A 24 -4.27 -3.17 -5.32
CA ASP A 24 -4.24 -4.03 -4.14
C ASP A 24 -3.52 -5.35 -4.40
N PHE A 25 -3.73 -5.94 -5.57
CA PHE A 25 -3.02 -7.16 -5.97
C PHE A 25 -1.51 -6.91 -6.06
N ALA A 26 -1.10 -5.85 -6.74
CA ALA A 26 0.30 -5.47 -6.87
C ALA A 26 0.94 -5.15 -5.51
N ARG A 27 0.24 -4.40 -4.65
CA ARG A 27 0.71 -4.04 -3.31
C ARG A 27 0.84 -5.27 -2.41
N ARG A 28 -0.10 -6.21 -2.49
CA ARG A 28 -0.05 -7.45 -1.71
C ARG A 28 1.18 -8.26 -2.07
N ASN A 29 1.49 -8.39 -3.36
CA ASN A 29 2.71 -9.06 -3.82
C ASN A 29 3.97 -8.36 -3.32
N THR A 30 4.03 -7.04 -3.41
CA THR A 30 5.16 -6.25 -2.93
C THR A 30 5.32 -6.39 -1.42
N ARG A 31 4.21 -6.32 -0.68
CA ARG A 31 4.22 -6.49 0.77
C ARG A 31 4.72 -7.88 1.17
N ASP A 32 4.21 -8.93 0.54
CA ASP A 32 4.59 -10.31 0.86
C ASP A 32 6.07 -10.55 0.53
N SER A 33 6.55 -10.02 -0.60
CA SER A 33 7.96 -10.08 -0.98
C SER A 33 8.85 -9.32 0.00
N ALA A 34 8.46 -8.13 0.41
CA ALA A 34 9.19 -7.32 1.37
C ALA A 34 9.24 -8.00 2.74
N MET A 35 8.13 -8.54 3.22
CA MET A 35 8.08 -9.27 4.50
C MET A 35 8.95 -10.51 4.46
N ALA A 36 8.90 -11.29 3.39
CA ALA A 36 9.75 -12.46 3.21
C ALA A 36 11.23 -12.08 3.23
N ARG A 37 11.60 -10.99 2.56
CA ARG A 37 12.97 -10.48 2.54
C ARG A 37 13.42 -10.04 3.93
N ILE A 38 12.57 -9.33 4.67
CA ILE A 38 12.86 -8.92 6.04
C ILE A 38 13.12 -10.14 6.93
N GLN A 39 12.32 -11.18 6.80
CA GLN A 39 12.51 -12.41 7.57
C GLN A 39 13.84 -13.10 7.24
N LEU A 40 14.20 -13.19 5.96
CA LEU A 40 15.48 -13.76 5.54
C LEU A 40 16.67 -12.96 6.07
N LEU A 41 16.60 -11.64 5.97
CA LEU A 41 17.64 -10.74 6.46
C LEU A 41 17.77 -10.81 7.98
N THR A 42 16.66 -10.90 8.70
CA THR A 42 16.67 -11.06 10.17
C THR A 42 17.35 -12.35 10.58
N LYS A 43 17.06 -13.44 9.89
CA LYS A 43 17.72 -14.73 10.15
C LYS A 43 19.21 -14.68 9.86
N GLU A 44 19.60 -14.06 8.75
CA GLU A 44 21.01 -13.88 8.38
C GLU A 44 21.74 -13.07 9.46
N ARG A 45 21.13 -11.97 9.91
CA ARG A 45 21.69 -11.13 10.98
C ARG A 45 21.90 -11.92 12.26
N GLN A 46 20.92 -12.73 12.66
CA GLN A 46 21.02 -13.56 13.85
C GLN A 46 22.17 -14.57 13.74
N LYS A 47 22.33 -15.20 12.57
CA LYS A 47 23.44 -16.13 12.31
C LYS A 47 24.78 -15.41 12.40
N LEU A 48 24.90 -14.20 11.87
CA LEU A 48 26.14 -13.43 11.92
C LEU A 48 26.48 -13.02 13.35
N TYR A 49 25.51 -12.62 14.15
CA TYR A 49 25.72 -12.34 15.57
C TYR A 49 26.16 -13.60 16.34
N ALA A 50 25.53 -14.75 16.07
CA ALA A 50 25.90 -16.00 16.70
C ALA A 50 27.33 -16.41 16.36
N LYS A 51 27.72 -16.28 15.07
CA LYS A 51 29.09 -16.56 14.62
C LYS A 51 30.10 -15.63 15.29
N SER A 52 29.77 -14.33 15.38
CA SER A 52 30.64 -13.35 16.02
C SER A 52 30.81 -13.61 17.50
N ALA A 53 29.77 -14.09 18.18
CA ALA A 53 29.84 -14.47 19.60
C ALA A 53 30.66 -15.73 19.82
N ALA A 54 30.51 -16.73 18.91
CA ALA A 54 31.27 -17.98 18.98
C ALA A 54 32.76 -17.78 18.60
N HIS A 55 33.02 -16.86 17.67
CA HIS A 55 34.37 -16.59 17.15
C HIS A 55 34.64 -15.08 17.13
N PRO A 56 35.05 -14.50 18.26
CA PRO A 56 35.22 -13.05 18.38
C PRO A 56 36.17 -12.43 17.34
N LEU A 57 37.12 -13.21 16.83
CA LEU A 57 38.05 -12.73 15.80
C LEU A 57 37.35 -12.46 14.47
N LEU A 58 36.19 -13.06 14.21
CA LEU A 58 35.39 -12.87 13.01
C LEU A 58 34.43 -11.67 13.11
N ALA A 59 34.21 -11.16 14.30
CA ALA A 59 33.28 -10.06 14.52
C ALA A 59 33.56 -8.81 13.68
N PRO A 60 34.83 -8.34 13.51
CA PRO A 60 35.12 -7.21 12.63
C PRO A 60 34.78 -7.46 11.17
N ALA A 61 34.96 -8.68 10.68
CA ALA A 61 34.65 -9.04 9.30
C ALA A 61 33.13 -9.08 9.04
N ASN A 62 32.33 -9.44 10.05
CA ASN A 62 30.88 -9.53 9.96
C ASN A 62 30.18 -8.17 10.16
N GLY A 63 30.84 -7.20 10.75
CA GLY A 63 30.28 -5.88 11.06
C GLY A 63 29.69 -5.14 9.85
N PRO A 64 30.43 -5.01 8.72
CA PRO A 64 29.89 -4.36 7.53
C PRO A 64 28.65 -5.02 6.96
N ARG A 65 28.58 -6.35 6.95
CA ARG A 65 27.41 -7.08 6.48
C ARG A 65 26.22 -6.87 7.40
N ILE A 66 26.42 -6.90 8.71
CA ILE A 66 25.37 -6.64 9.69
C ILE A 66 24.79 -5.24 9.49
N ARG A 67 25.64 -4.23 9.30
CA ARG A 67 25.16 -2.86 9.01
C ARG A 67 24.40 -2.76 7.71
N ALA A 68 24.85 -3.44 6.67
CA ALA A 68 24.18 -3.46 5.37
C ALA A 68 22.78 -4.12 5.50
N ILE A 69 22.67 -5.20 6.26
CA ILE A 69 21.40 -5.87 6.53
C ILE A 69 20.46 -4.93 7.28
N ALA A 70 20.93 -4.25 8.31
CA ALA A 70 20.11 -3.30 9.08
C ALA A 70 19.58 -2.17 8.18
N ALA A 71 20.42 -1.61 7.31
CA ALA A 71 20.01 -0.58 6.37
C ALA A 71 18.96 -1.09 5.38
N GLU A 72 19.13 -2.29 4.84
CA GLU A 72 18.17 -2.89 3.92
C GLU A 72 16.83 -3.15 4.60
N ILE A 73 16.82 -3.65 5.83
CA ILE A 73 15.59 -3.85 6.61
C ILE A 73 14.86 -2.51 6.81
N GLU A 74 15.56 -1.43 7.14
CA GLU A 74 14.94 -0.11 7.27
C GLU A 74 14.31 0.37 5.97
N LEU A 75 14.99 0.19 4.83
CA LEU A 75 14.44 0.54 3.52
C LEU A 75 13.19 -0.26 3.19
N LEU A 76 13.14 -1.55 3.55
CA LEU A 76 11.97 -2.38 3.34
C LEU A 76 10.80 -1.95 4.21
N TRP A 77 11.04 -1.58 5.47
CA TRP A 77 10.00 -1.00 6.33
C TRP A 77 9.48 0.33 5.78
N ASP A 78 10.35 1.18 5.25
CA ASP A 78 9.93 2.43 4.60
C ASP A 78 9.06 2.16 3.38
N LEU A 79 9.40 1.18 2.57
CA LEU A 79 8.59 0.76 1.43
C LEU A 79 7.19 0.35 1.88
N LEU A 80 7.09 -0.45 2.94
CA LEU A 80 5.81 -0.90 3.49
C LEU A 80 4.98 0.27 4.04
N ARG A 81 5.62 1.24 4.70
CA ARG A 81 4.93 2.44 5.18
C ARG A 81 4.38 3.28 4.03
N ARG A 82 5.14 3.46 2.95
CA ARG A 82 4.70 4.19 1.76
C ARG A 82 3.52 3.51 1.07
N GLU A 83 3.53 2.20 0.97
CA GLU A 83 2.41 1.45 0.44
C GLU A 83 1.15 1.65 1.25
N ARG A 84 1.26 1.59 2.57
CA ARG A 84 0.13 1.79 3.47
C ARG A 84 -0.45 3.19 3.31
N ALA A 85 0.40 4.22 3.17
CA ALA A 85 -0.03 5.59 2.93
C ALA A 85 -0.75 5.74 1.59
N THR A 86 -0.22 5.14 0.53
CA THR A 86 -0.84 5.16 -0.80
C THR A 86 -2.22 4.49 -0.78
N ARG A 87 -2.34 3.36 -0.12
CA ARG A 87 -3.62 2.65 0.04
C ARG A 87 -4.66 3.50 0.76
N ARG A 88 -4.24 4.23 1.80
CA ARG A 88 -5.13 5.15 2.53
C ARG A 88 -5.66 6.25 1.62
N VAL A 89 -4.79 6.88 0.85
CA VAL A 89 -5.18 7.96 -0.08
C VAL A 89 -6.19 7.44 -1.12
N GLN A 90 -5.95 6.26 -1.68
CA GLN A 90 -6.87 5.67 -2.67
C GLN A 90 -8.22 5.35 -2.05
N LEU A 91 -8.24 4.85 -0.82
CA LEU A 91 -9.48 4.56 -0.11
C LEU A 91 -10.26 5.85 0.17
N GLU A 92 -9.60 6.91 0.63
CA GLU A 92 -10.22 8.22 0.86
C GLU A 92 -10.81 8.79 -0.42
N ARG A 93 -10.13 8.66 -1.56
CA ARG A 93 -10.65 9.10 -2.85
C ARG A 93 -11.94 8.35 -3.23
N ALA A 94 -11.96 7.04 -3.04
CA ALA A 94 -13.15 6.22 -3.31
C ALA A 94 -14.32 6.63 -2.43
N LEU A 95 -14.07 6.85 -1.14
CA LEU A 95 -15.10 7.31 -0.19
C LEU A 95 -15.62 8.71 -0.53
N ASN A 96 -14.76 9.61 -0.99
CA ASN A 96 -15.17 10.95 -1.42
C ASN A 96 -16.09 10.91 -2.64
N VAL A 97 -15.83 10.02 -3.60
CA VAL A 97 -16.72 9.85 -4.76
C VAL A 97 -18.10 9.39 -4.31
N ILE A 98 -18.18 8.45 -3.38
CA ILE A 98 -19.46 7.98 -2.81
C ILE A 98 -20.17 9.11 -2.08
N ALA A 99 -19.47 9.88 -1.27
CA ALA A 99 -20.03 11.00 -0.52
C ALA A 99 -20.57 12.10 -1.45
N GLU A 100 -19.91 12.40 -2.56
CA GLU A 100 -20.38 13.36 -3.56
C GLU A 100 -21.70 12.90 -4.18
N ASP A 101 -21.84 11.63 -4.52
CA ASP A 101 -23.08 11.08 -5.06
C ASP A 101 -24.22 11.17 -4.04
N ASP A 102 -23.95 10.87 -2.78
CA ASP A 102 -24.96 10.99 -1.69
C ASP A 102 -25.34 12.44 -1.46
N ASP A 103 -24.42 13.38 -1.49
CA ASP A 103 -24.68 14.80 -1.33
C ASP A 103 -25.57 15.34 -2.45
N GLN A 104 -25.36 14.92 -3.70
CA GLN A 104 -26.22 15.29 -4.82
C GLN A 104 -27.64 14.77 -4.64
N ALA A 105 -27.78 13.52 -4.24
CA ALA A 105 -29.10 12.93 -3.98
C ALA A 105 -29.80 13.65 -2.83
N SER A 106 -29.10 13.97 -1.76
CA SER A 106 -29.64 14.70 -0.62
C SER A 106 -30.04 16.13 -1.00
N SER A 107 -29.26 16.80 -1.83
CA SER A 107 -29.56 18.14 -2.32
C SER A 107 -30.84 18.19 -3.15
N GLU A 108 -31.04 17.22 -4.04
CA GLU A 108 -32.26 17.10 -4.83
C GLU A 108 -33.47 16.86 -3.96
N GLN A 109 -33.40 15.98 -2.97
CA GLN A 109 -34.49 15.73 -2.05
C GLN A 109 -34.80 16.94 -1.17
N ALA A 110 -33.79 17.64 -0.68
CA ALA A 110 -33.97 18.84 0.10
C ALA A 110 -34.63 19.96 -0.70
N HIS A 111 -34.30 20.08 -1.98
CA HIS A 111 -34.89 21.07 -2.86
C HIS A 111 -36.40 20.80 -3.07
N ASP A 112 -36.76 19.56 -3.30
CA ASP A 112 -38.16 19.13 -3.45
C ASP A 112 -38.93 19.37 -2.14
N GLY A 113 -38.36 19.06 -1.00
CA GLY A 113 -38.98 19.33 0.31
C GLY A 113 -39.15 20.80 0.58
N ALA A 114 -38.22 21.64 0.19
CA ALA A 114 -38.35 23.11 0.34
C ALA A 114 -39.46 23.67 -0.55
N THR A 115 -39.67 23.11 -1.73
CA THR A 115 -40.73 23.51 -2.64
C THR A 115 -42.11 23.16 -2.06
N ASP A 116 -42.24 22.01 -1.45
CA ASP A 116 -43.49 21.57 -0.78
C ASP A 116 -43.81 22.43 0.44
N ALA A 117 -42.80 22.91 1.14
CA ALA A 117 -42.98 23.72 2.34
C ALA A 117 -43.41 25.17 2.01
N ALA A 118 -43.17 25.61 0.81
CA ALA A 118 -43.52 26.95 0.35
C ALA A 118 -44.99 27.01 -0.10
#